data_112f196303e0a1a15b0b9e7f07afc856
#
_entry.id   112f196303e0a1a15b0b9e7f07afc856
#
_cell.length_a   1.000
_cell.length_b   1.000
_cell.length_c   1.000
_cell.angle_alpha   90.00
_cell.angle_beta   90.00
_cell.angle_gamma   90.00
#
_symmetry.space_group_name_H-M   'P 1'
#
loop_
_entity.id
_entity.type
_entity.pdbx_description
1 polymer ?
#
loop_
_entity_poly.entity_id
_entity_poly.type
_entity_poly.pdbx_seq_one_letter_code
_entity_poly.pdbx_strand_id
1 'polypeptide(L)'
;MLSRVIDEPFRFDPEYYSKSNLMLEDLIKSTNGGAIESYNGKVDCSAFYPSITGFYSDDKSLIPFIRVNEIQNGLVVLTDDTVFLPEKVLNDNQTTISKAYPGDLVIAKGGNTLAKVGLVTNEYPVYATCRDVIILRTNDLNGINKYYLWSFLHSKYGQNLMWRSASQTGQPHITLPIITNMHVPSLSEKFQLEVENLYIASVENKKLAEEK
;
A
#
# COMPACT_ATOMS: atom_id res chain seq x y z
N MET A 1 19.88 18.26 -16.59
CA MET A 1 18.55 18.49 -16.03
C MET A 1 17.46 18.49 -17.12
N LEU A 2 17.61 19.26 -18.18
CA LEU A 2 16.64 19.31 -19.31
C LEU A 2 16.48 17.98 -20.07
N SER A 3 17.51 17.13 -20.16
CA SER A 3 17.43 15.84 -20.88
C SER A 3 16.47 14.84 -20.20
N ARG A 4 16.27 14.91 -18.90
CA ARG A 4 15.31 14.01 -18.19
C ARG A 4 13.86 14.44 -18.31
N VAL A 5 13.58 15.69 -18.64
CA VAL A 5 12.22 16.20 -18.86
C VAL A 5 11.62 15.67 -20.19
N ILE A 6 12.47 15.20 -21.11
CA ILE A 6 12.05 14.77 -22.46
C ILE A 6 11.62 13.29 -22.47
N ASP A 7 12.14 12.46 -21.55
CA ASP A 7 11.89 11.01 -21.50
C ASP A 7 10.75 10.59 -20.56
N GLU A 8 10.20 11.52 -19.79
CA GLU A 8 9.09 11.28 -18.85
C GLU A 8 7.81 11.99 -19.33
N PRO A 9 6.62 11.49 -18.98
CA PRO A 9 5.38 12.21 -19.28
C PRO A 9 5.49 13.62 -18.70
N PHE A 10 5.36 14.63 -19.54
CA PHE A 10 5.59 16.06 -19.28
C PHE A 10 5.10 16.51 -17.90
N ARG A 11 6.00 16.53 -16.93
CA ARG A 11 5.80 17.11 -15.60
C ARG A 11 6.61 18.39 -15.50
N PHE A 12 5.96 19.47 -15.07
CA PHE A 12 6.58 20.77 -14.89
C PHE A 12 6.66 21.24 -13.43
N ASP A 13 6.29 20.35 -12.48
CA ASP A 13 6.35 20.67 -11.05
C ASP A 13 7.82 20.64 -10.57
N PRO A 14 8.35 21.76 -10.07
CA PRO A 14 9.77 21.86 -9.68
C PRO A 14 10.16 20.89 -8.57
N GLU A 15 9.24 20.56 -7.68
CA GLU A 15 9.46 19.64 -6.56
C GLU A 15 9.77 18.21 -7.04
N TYR A 16 9.14 17.77 -8.13
CA TYR A 16 9.42 16.48 -8.75
C TYR A 16 10.89 16.38 -9.16
N TYR A 17 11.47 17.47 -9.69
CA TYR A 17 12.84 17.55 -10.16
C TYR A 17 13.81 18.14 -9.14
N SER A 18 13.41 18.23 -7.87
CA SER A 18 14.32 18.69 -6.82
C SER A 18 15.58 17.82 -6.77
N LYS A 19 16.72 18.42 -6.45
CA LYS A 19 18.02 17.70 -6.39
C LYS A 19 17.95 16.48 -5.47
N SER A 20 17.29 16.60 -4.32
CA SER A 20 17.12 15.50 -3.36
C SER A 20 16.33 14.33 -3.94
N ASN A 21 15.25 14.62 -4.68
CA ASN A 21 14.42 13.61 -5.30
C ASN A 21 15.13 12.88 -6.44
N LEU A 22 15.89 13.63 -7.26
CA LEU A 22 16.69 13.03 -8.34
C LEU A 22 17.82 12.15 -7.79
N MET A 23 18.51 12.62 -6.72
CA MET A 23 19.54 11.81 -6.07
C MET A 23 18.99 10.54 -5.44
N LEU A 24 17.80 10.59 -4.83
CA LEU A 24 17.13 9.42 -4.29
C LEU A 24 16.79 8.42 -5.39
N GLU A 25 16.22 8.89 -6.49
CA GLU A 25 15.90 8.04 -7.64
C GLU A 25 17.15 7.39 -8.23
N ASP A 26 18.20 8.14 -8.43
CA ASP A 26 19.47 7.63 -8.93
C ASP A 26 20.08 6.59 -7.98
N LEU A 27 20.01 6.82 -6.68
CA LEU A 27 20.46 5.86 -5.67
C LEU A 27 19.67 4.55 -5.77
N ILE A 28 18.36 4.61 -5.86
CA ILE A 28 17.49 3.42 -5.94
C ILE A 28 17.73 2.68 -7.27
N LYS A 29 17.81 3.40 -8.39
CA LYS A 29 18.11 2.82 -9.71
C LYS A 29 19.54 2.24 -9.83
N SER A 30 20.48 2.71 -9.01
CA SER A 30 21.85 2.17 -8.97
C SER A 30 21.94 0.83 -8.22
N THR A 31 20.90 0.45 -7.47
CA THR A 31 20.81 -0.88 -6.87
C THR A 31 20.32 -1.90 -7.91
N ASN A 32 20.58 -3.18 -7.67
CA ASN A 32 20.07 -4.28 -8.54
C ASN A 32 18.56 -4.52 -8.36
N GLY A 33 17.80 -3.44 -8.20
CA GLY A 33 16.35 -3.51 -8.00
C GLY A 33 15.57 -3.40 -9.32
N GLY A 34 14.25 -3.41 -9.20
CA GLY A 34 13.35 -3.31 -10.33
C GLY A 34 12.02 -2.65 -9.95
N ALA A 35 11.18 -2.42 -10.96
CA ALA A 35 9.81 -1.98 -10.72
C ALA A 35 9.01 -3.07 -9.98
N ILE A 36 8.04 -2.68 -9.18
CA ILE A 36 7.19 -3.62 -8.43
C ILE A 36 6.56 -4.67 -9.35
N GLU A 37 6.16 -4.28 -10.58
CA GLU A 37 5.62 -5.22 -11.58
C GLU A 37 6.63 -6.29 -12.02
N SER A 38 7.94 -5.97 -12.04
CA SER A 38 8.97 -6.95 -12.40
C SER A 38 9.12 -8.05 -11.36
N TYR A 39 8.65 -7.84 -10.15
CA TYR A 39 8.54 -8.83 -9.07
C TYR A 39 7.17 -9.53 -9.04
N ASN A 40 6.37 -9.43 -10.11
CA ASN A 40 4.99 -9.91 -10.19
C ASN A 40 4.03 -9.22 -9.20
N GLY A 41 4.36 -8.03 -8.75
CA GLY A 41 3.49 -7.19 -7.92
C GLY A 41 2.30 -6.69 -8.73
N LYS A 42 1.11 -7.15 -8.37
CA LYS A 42 -0.15 -6.75 -9.00
C LYS A 42 -0.90 -5.79 -8.11
N VAL A 43 -1.54 -4.81 -8.70
CA VAL A 43 -2.34 -3.83 -7.96
C VAL A 43 -3.80 -3.90 -8.37
N ASP A 44 -4.66 -3.57 -7.40
CA ASP A 44 -6.10 -3.52 -7.56
C ASP A 44 -6.66 -2.36 -6.75
N CYS A 45 -7.83 -1.85 -7.09
CA CYS A 45 -8.58 -0.93 -6.25
C CYS A 45 -10.06 -1.00 -6.58
N SER A 46 -10.89 -0.75 -5.57
CA SER A 46 -12.33 -0.65 -5.79
C SER A 46 -12.68 0.43 -6.80
N ALA A 47 -13.55 0.08 -7.75
CA ALA A 47 -14.12 1.00 -8.72
C ALA A 47 -15.25 1.83 -8.07
N PHE A 48 -15.97 2.60 -8.88
CA PHE A 48 -17.17 3.26 -8.41
C PHE A 48 -18.25 2.21 -8.08
N TYR A 49 -18.86 2.35 -6.91
CA TYR A 49 -20.02 1.58 -6.45
C TYR A 49 -21.06 2.52 -5.85
N PRO A 50 -22.36 2.15 -5.86
CA PRO A 50 -23.42 2.92 -5.18
C PRO A 50 -23.12 3.10 -3.69
N SER A 51 -23.77 4.07 -3.04
CA SER A 51 -23.61 4.25 -1.60
C SER A 51 -23.97 2.97 -0.85
N ILE A 52 -23.04 2.47 -0.04
CA ILE A 52 -23.20 1.28 0.81
C ILE A 52 -23.28 1.64 2.30
N THR A 53 -23.36 2.93 2.63
CA THR A 53 -23.39 3.41 4.02
C THR A 53 -24.56 2.85 4.82
N GLY A 54 -25.68 2.57 4.17
CA GLY A 54 -26.84 1.95 4.80
C GLY A 54 -26.63 0.49 5.24
N PHE A 55 -25.53 -0.13 4.83
CA PHE A 55 -25.16 -1.50 5.22
C PHE A 55 -24.02 -1.54 6.25
N TYR A 56 -23.51 -0.39 6.69
CA TYR A 56 -22.49 -0.34 7.72
C TYR A 56 -23.00 -0.89 9.04
N SER A 57 -22.20 -1.75 9.65
CA SER A 57 -22.50 -2.43 10.92
C SER A 57 -21.28 -2.39 11.82
N ASP A 58 -21.49 -2.51 13.11
CA ASP A 58 -20.47 -2.75 14.14
C ASP A 58 -20.31 -4.25 14.48
N ASP A 59 -21.09 -5.12 13.82
CA ASP A 59 -21.04 -6.56 14.01
C ASP A 59 -19.72 -7.13 13.47
N LYS A 60 -18.83 -7.46 14.41
CA LYS A 60 -17.50 -8.03 14.13
C LYS A 60 -17.52 -9.44 13.50
N SER A 61 -18.68 -10.08 13.37
CA SER A 61 -18.83 -11.34 12.63
C SER A 61 -18.88 -11.14 11.11
N LEU A 62 -19.09 -9.91 10.65
CA LEU A 62 -19.16 -9.53 9.25
C LEU A 62 -17.78 -9.21 8.68
N ILE A 63 -17.72 -8.81 7.40
CA ILE A 63 -16.47 -8.52 6.69
C ILE A 63 -16.01 -7.10 7.01
N PRO A 64 -14.81 -6.89 7.56
CA PRO A 64 -14.29 -5.55 7.84
C PRO A 64 -14.06 -4.76 6.55
N PHE A 65 -14.39 -3.47 6.59
CA PHE A 65 -14.26 -2.55 5.47
C PHE A 65 -13.08 -1.61 5.68
N ILE A 66 -11.97 -1.85 4.98
CA ILE A 66 -10.77 -1.02 5.05
C ILE A 66 -11.02 0.31 4.34
N ARG A 67 -10.98 1.38 5.10
CA ARG A 67 -10.88 2.77 4.64
C ARG A 67 -9.48 3.30 4.97
N VAL A 68 -9.18 4.51 4.60
CA VAL A 68 -7.88 5.14 4.90
C VAL A 68 -7.59 5.27 6.40
N ASN A 69 -8.63 5.29 7.25
CA ASN A 69 -8.50 5.39 8.71
C ASN A 69 -7.99 4.10 9.35
N GLU A 70 -8.28 2.95 8.75
CA GLU A 70 -7.79 1.65 9.20
C GLU A 70 -6.30 1.43 8.89
N ILE A 71 -5.66 2.33 8.10
CA ILE A 71 -4.22 2.27 7.82
C ILE A 71 -3.46 3.06 8.89
N GLN A 72 -2.88 2.36 9.86
CA GLN A 72 -2.21 2.96 11.01
C GLN A 72 -0.87 2.28 11.30
N ASN A 73 0.17 3.07 11.49
CA ASN A 73 1.51 2.59 11.89
C ASN A 73 2.06 1.42 11.04
N GLY A 74 1.78 1.44 9.73
CA GLY A 74 2.25 0.40 8.80
C GLY A 74 1.36 -0.85 8.73
N LEU A 75 0.30 -0.93 9.50
CA LEU A 75 -0.63 -2.07 9.57
C LEU A 75 -2.06 -1.64 9.22
N VAL A 76 -2.87 -2.62 8.85
CA VAL A 76 -4.33 -2.49 8.92
C VAL A 76 -4.74 -2.78 10.37
N VAL A 77 -5.31 -1.78 11.03
CA VAL A 77 -5.74 -1.86 12.43
C VAL A 77 -7.24 -1.64 12.49
N LEU A 78 -7.96 -2.61 13.00
CA LEU A 78 -9.40 -2.48 13.27
C LEU A 78 -9.60 -1.81 14.63
N THR A 79 -10.43 -0.78 14.64
CA THR A 79 -10.79 0.01 15.82
C THR A 79 -12.29 -0.06 16.07
N ASP A 80 -12.76 0.56 17.13
CA ASP A 80 -14.21 0.65 17.41
C ASP A 80 -14.96 1.48 16.35
N ASP A 81 -14.25 2.33 15.59
CA ASP A 81 -14.82 3.08 14.45
C ASP A 81 -14.82 2.29 13.14
N THR A 82 -14.23 1.10 13.11
CA THR A 82 -14.21 0.26 11.91
C THR A 82 -15.62 -0.25 11.62
N VAL A 83 -16.04 -0.10 10.38
CA VAL A 83 -17.33 -0.62 9.91
C VAL A 83 -17.16 -1.95 9.21
N PHE A 84 -18.20 -2.77 9.31
CA PHE A 84 -18.27 -4.11 8.74
C PHE A 84 -19.39 -4.18 7.72
N LEU A 85 -19.27 -5.05 6.73
CA LEU A 85 -20.23 -5.23 5.64
C LEU A 85 -20.75 -6.66 5.59
N PRO A 86 -22.06 -6.85 5.39
CA PRO A 86 -22.60 -8.16 5.08
C PRO A 86 -22.00 -8.73 3.79
N GLU A 87 -21.76 -10.03 3.74
CA GLU A 87 -21.23 -10.72 2.56
C GLU A 87 -22.06 -10.45 1.30
N LYS A 88 -23.38 -10.30 1.44
CA LYS A 88 -24.28 -9.94 0.35
C LYS A 88 -23.84 -8.66 -0.37
N VAL A 89 -23.37 -7.64 0.35
CA VAL A 89 -22.92 -6.37 -0.26
C VAL A 89 -21.73 -6.61 -1.17
N LEU A 90 -20.79 -7.49 -0.78
CA LEU A 90 -19.64 -7.83 -1.60
C LEU A 90 -20.06 -8.67 -2.82
N ASN A 91 -21.02 -9.55 -2.66
CA ASN A 91 -21.52 -10.39 -3.75
C ASN A 91 -22.31 -9.57 -4.77
N ASP A 92 -23.12 -8.60 -4.32
CA ASP A 92 -23.85 -7.68 -5.21
C ASP A 92 -22.90 -6.68 -5.92
N ASN A 93 -21.71 -6.44 -5.39
CA ASN A 93 -20.70 -5.50 -5.89
C ASN A 93 -19.34 -6.18 -6.20
N GLN A 94 -19.35 -7.45 -6.56
CA GLN A 94 -18.12 -8.26 -6.72
C GLN A 94 -17.15 -7.75 -7.79
N THR A 95 -17.63 -6.95 -8.75
CA THR A 95 -16.82 -6.35 -9.83
C THR A 95 -16.35 -4.93 -9.50
N THR A 96 -16.84 -4.34 -8.42
CA THR A 96 -16.57 -2.94 -8.07
C THR A 96 -15.95 -2.76 -6.68
N ILE A 97 -16.21 -3.68 -5.74
CA ILE A 97 -15.57 -3.68 -4.42
C ILE A 97 -14.45 -4.73 -4.42
N SER A 98 -13.21 -4.25 -4.38
CA SER A 98 -12.05 -5.12 -4.30
C SER A 98 -11.88 -5.70 -2.90
N LYS A 99 -11.39 -6.93 -2.84
CA LYS A 99 -11.13 -7.66 -1.59
C LYS A 99 -9.64 -7.71 -1.34
N ALA A 100 -9.21 -7.39 -0.13
CA ALA A 100 -7.85 -7.61 0.34
C ALA A 100 -7.78 -8.88 1.21
N TYR A 101 -6.63 -9.52 1.22
CA TYR A 101 -6.36 -10.75 1.94
C TYR A 101 -5.16 -10.59 2.88
N PRO A 102 -5.04 -11.42 3.92
CA PRO A 102 -3.87 -11.41 4.80
C PRO A 102 -2.56 -11.43 4.03
N GLY A 103 -1.68 -10.51 4.37
CA GLY A 103 -0.39 -10.33 3.71
C GLY A 103 -0.39 -9.33 2.55
N ASP A 104 -1.54 -8.98 1.97
CA ASP A 104 -1.60 -7.88 1.00
C ASP A 104 -1.18 -6.56 1.64
N LEU A 105 -0.66 -5.64 0.83
CA LEU A 105 -0.41 -4.27 1.26
C LEU A 105 -1.53 -3.36 0.75
N VAL A 106 -1.96 -2.44 1.59
CA VAL A 106 -2.93 -1.41 1.24
C VAL A 106 -2.28 -0.04 1.29
N ILE A 107 -2.60 0.82 0.31
CA ILE A 107 -1.97 2.13 0.15
C ILE A 107 -3.05 3.19 -0.03
N ALA A 108 -3.03 4.22 0.80
CA ALA A 108 -3.97 5.33 0.68
C ALA A 108 -3.66 6.18 -0.56
N LYS A 109 -4.67 6.39 -1.42
CA LYS A 109 -4.51 7.05 -2.72
C LYS A 109 -4.36 8.56 -2.65
N GLY A 110 -4.88 9.21 -1.61
CA GLY A 110 -4.94 10.67 -1.61
C GLY A 110 -5.30 11.31 -0.28
N GLY A 111 -5.50 12.63 -0.33
CA GLY A 111 -5.83 13.45 0.83
C GLY A 111 -4.68 13.55 1.84
N ASN A 112 -5.01 13.89 3.08
CA ASN A 112 -4.04 13.99 4.18
C ASN A 112 -3.42 12.64 4.57
N THR A 113 -3.95 11.54 4.02
CA THR A 113 -3.49 10.17 4.26
C THR A 113 -2.67 9.62 3.11
N LEU A 114 -2.41 10.44 2.08
CA LEU A 114 -1.65 10.03 0.89
C LEU A 114 -0.41 9.22 1.25
N ALA A 115 -0.20 8.13 0.52
CA ALA A 115 0.94 7.22 0.68
C ALA A 115 1.02 6.45 2.00
N LYS A 116 0.05 6.56 2.92
CA LYS A 116 0.03 5.61 4.05
C LYS A 116 -0.03 4.19 3.53
N VAL A 117 0.83 3.33 4.07
CA VAL A 117 0.91 1.90 3.73
C VAL A 117 0.53 1.07 4.94
N GLY A 118 -0.31 0.06 4.74
CA GLY A 118 -0.69 -0.90 5.78
C GLY A 118 -0.54 -2.33 5.29
N LEU A 119 0.05 -3.19 6.10
CA LEU A 119 0.03 -4.64 5.90
C LEU A 119 -1.30 -5.18 6.44
N VAL A 120 -2.01 -5.95 5.62
CA VAL A 120 -3.27 -6.61 6.00
C VAL A 120 -2.96 -7.77 6.95
N THR A 121 -3.52 -7.71 8.15
CA THR A 121 -3.33 -8.71 9.20
C THR A 121 -4.18 -9.96 8.95
N ASN A 122 -3.98 -11.01 9.74
CA ASN A 122 -4.71 -12.28 9.61
C ASN A 122 -5.89 -12.42 10.61
N GLU A 123 -6.41 -11.31 11.13
CA GLU A 123 -7.56 -11.31 12.03
C GLU A 123 -8.84 -11.78 11.31
N TYR A 124 -8.95 -11.48 10.02
CA TYR A 124 -10.04 -11.93 9.16
C TYR A 124 -9.50 -12.59 7.90
N PRO A 125 -10.23 -13.55 7.32
CA PRO A 125 -9.81 -14.23 6.10
C PRO A 125 -9.93 -13.34 4.84
N VAL A 126 -10.76 -12.30 4.90
CA VAL A 126 -11.02 -11.37 3.80
C VAL A 126 -11.44 -10.01 4.35
N TYR A 127 -11.08 -8.97 3.62
CA TYR A 127 -11.44 -7.58 3.90
C TYR A 127 -12.00 -6.94 2.64
N ALA A 128 -13.04 -6.14 2.77
CA ALA A 128 -13.48 -5.25 1.70
C ALA A 128 -12.66 -3.96 1.74
N THR A 129 -12.46 -3.27 0.62
CA THR A 129 -11.72 -2.01 0.58
C THR A 129 -12.52 -0.90 -0.05
N CYS A 130 -12.36 0.33 0.45
CA CYS A 130 -12.92 1.49 -0.20
C CYS A 130 -12.11 1.88 -1.45
N ARG A 131 -12.71 2.71 -2.31
CA ARG A 131 -12.07 3.18 -3.56
C ARG A 131 -10.86 4.09 -3.36
N ASP A 132 -10.64 4.60 -2.15
CA ASP A 132 -9.51 5.48 -1.83
C ASP A 132 -8.28 4.71 -1.34
N VAL A 133 -8.32 3.38 -1.47
CA VAL A 133 -7.26 2.44 -1.09
C VAL A 133 -6.85 1.62 -2.32
N ILE A 134 -5.55 1.57 -2.60
CA ILE A 134 -4.94 0.63 -3.55
C ILE A 134 -4.53 -0.62 -2.78
N ILE A 135 -4.78 -1.79 -3.35
CA ILE A 135 -4.29 -3.07 -2.85
C ILE A 135 -3.09 -3.47 -3.70
N LEU A 136 -1.97 -3.77 -3.07
CA LEU A 136 -0.82 -4.40 -3.71
C LEU A 136 -0.77 -5.88 -3.27
N ARG A 137 -0.98 -6.78 -4.22
CA ARG A 137 -0.96 -8.22 -4.02
C ARG A 137 0.46 -8.69 -3.77
N THR A 138 0.67 -9.41 -2.70
CA THR A 138 2.01 -9.87 -2.29
C THR A 138 2.19 -11.38 -2.33
N ASN A 139 1.12 -12.17 -2.43
CA ASN A 139 1.20 -13.62 -2.35
C ASN A 139 1.94 -14.25 -3.55
N ASP A 140 1.93 -13.58 -4.70
CA ASP A 140 2.58 -14.05 -5.92
C ASP A 140 3.92 -13.34 -6.20
N LEU A 141 4.45 -12.56 -5.25
CA LEU A 141 5.73 -11.87 -5.41
C LEU A 141 6.86 -12.86 -5.68
N ASN A 142 7.73 -12.51 -6.61
CA ASN A 142 8.89 -13.30 -6.99
C ASN A 142 10.16 -12.46 -6.92
N GLY A 143 11.18 -12.97 -6.23
CA GLY A 143 12.48 -12.30 -6.12
C GLY A 143 12.55 -11.15 -5.13
N ILE A 144 11.46 -10.88 -4.40
CA ILE A 144 11.42 -9.90 -3.32
C ILE A 144 10.55 -10.40 -2.16
N ASN A 145 11.01 -10.18 -0.92
CA ASN A 145 10.26 -10.53 0.27
C ASN A 145 9.17 -9.48 0.56
N LYS A 146 7.95 -9.92 0.87
CA LYS A 146 6.81 -9.01 1.12
C LYS A 146 6.99 -8.10 2.32
N TYR A 147 7.62 -8.56 3.39
CA TYR A 147 7.88 -7.74 4.59
C TYR A 147 8.96 -6.70 4.33
N TYR A 148 9.96 -7.07 3.51
CA TYR A 148 10.94 -6.11 3.03
C TYR A 148 10.29 -5.04 2.14
N LEU A 149 9.44 -5.43 1.18
CA LEU A 149 8.69 -4.50 0.33
C LEU A 149 7.80 -3.57 1.16
N TRP A 150 7.06 -4.12 2.13
CA TRP A 150 6.27 -3.34 3.08
C TRP A 150 7.13 -2.34 3.85
N SER A 151 8.25 -2.78 4.43
CA SER A 151 9.18 -1.93 5.17
C SER A 151 9.76 -0.82 4.30
N PHE A 152 10.14 -1.13 3.04
CA PHE A 152 10.60 -0.14 2.09
C PHE A 152 9.54 0.91 1.78
N LEU A 153 8.32 0.50 1.43
CA LEU A 153 7.23 1.42 1.11
C LEU A 153 6.83 2.28 2.33
N HIS A 154 6.91 1.73 3.53
CA HIS A 154 6.64 2.46 4.78
C HIS A 154 7.79 3.39 5.18
N SER A 155 9.01 3.15 4.72
CA SER A 155 10.18 3.96 5.01
C SER A 155 10.07 5.36 4.40
N LYS A 156 10.90 6.30 4.92
CA LYS A 156 11.01 7.65 4.34
C LYS A 156 11.35 7.65 2.84
N TYR A 157 12.04 6.64 2.35
CA TYR A 157 12.42 6.53 0.94
C TYR A 157 11.23 6.18 0.06
N GLY A 158 10.49 5.12 0.41
CA GLY A 158 9.27 4.74 -0.28
C GLY A 158 8.20 5.83 -0.19
N GLN A 159 8.04 6.45 0.98
CA GLN A 159 7.13 7.58 1.16
C GLN A 159 7.48 8.75 0.23
N ASN A 160 8.76 9.16 0.17
CA ASN A 160 9.19 10.25 -0.71
C ASN A 160 8.95 9.94 -2.19
N LEU A 161 9.18 8.68 -2.63
CA LEU A 161 8.90 8.28 -4.01
C LEU A 161 7.39 8.38 -4.33
N MET A 162 6.53 7.90 -3.44
CA MET A 162 5.08 7.98 -3.62
C MET A 162 4.58 9.42 -3.65
N TRP A 163 5.00 10.25 -2.69
CA TRP A 163 4.64 11.66 -2.64
C TRP A 163 5.10 12.43 -3.87
N ARG A 164 6.36 12.23 -4.27
CA ARG A 164 6.92 12.84 -5.48
C ARG A 164 6.12 12.46 -6.74
N SER A 165 5.74 11.18 -6.84
CA SER A 165 5.06 10.64 -8.03
C SER A 165 3.57 10.98 -8.08
N ALA A 166 2.96 11.37 -6.96
CA ALA A 166 1.55 11.76 -6.91
C ALA A 166 1.27 12.96 -7.82
N SER A 167 0.08 13.00 -8.41
CA SER A 167 -0.33 14.13 -9.24
C SER A 167 -0.43 15.40 -8.39
N GLN A 168 0.06 16.53 -8.92
CA GLN A 168 0.06 17.81 -8.21
C GLN A 168 -1.11 18.73 -8.63
N THR A 169 -2.04 18.27 -9.45
CA THR A 169 -3.18 19.05 -9.91
C THR A 169 -4.32 18.96 -8.89
N GLY A 170 -4.48 20.01 -8.08
CA GLY A 170 -5.54 20.05 -7.08
C GLY A 170 -5.20 19.18 -5.86
N GLN A 171 -5.94 18.10 -5.66
CA GLN A 171 -5.67 17.14 -4.59
C GLN A 171 -4.70 16.06 -5.10
N PRO A 172 -3.51 15.86 -4.47
CA PRO A 172 -2.55 14.86 -4.91
C PRO A 172 -3.14 13.43 -4.85
N HIS A 173 -2.93 12.66 -5.91
CA HIS A 173 -3.39 11.29 -5.99
C HIS A 173 -2.30 10.33 -6.52
N ILE A 174 -2.21 9.16 -5.89
CA ILE A 174 -1.45 8.01 -6.38
C ILE A 174 -2.37 7.17 -7.27
N THR A 175 -1.85 6.77 -8.44
CA THR A 175 -2.53 5.88 -9.38
C THR A 175 -1.90 4.48 -9.36
N LEU A 176 -2.59 3.49 -9.91
CA LEU A 176 -2.09 2.12 -9.99
C LEU A 176 -0.72 2.04 -10.70
N PRO A 177 -0.51 2.69 -11.86
CA PRO A 177 0.79 2.70 -12.54
C PRO A 177 1.93 3.32 -11.71
N ILE A 178 1.65 4.30 -10.85
CA ILE A 178 2.67 4.87 -9.96
C ILE A 178 3.23 3.79 -9.03
N ILE A 179 2.38 2.90 -8.53
CA ILE A 179 2.81 1.81 -7.64
C ILE A 179 3.51 0.71 -8.44
N THR A 180 2.93 0.24 -9.56
CA THR A 180 3.52 -0.86 -10.32
C THR A 180 4.88 -0.50 -10.91
N ASN A 181 5.06 0.73 -11.37
CA ASN A 181 6.32 1.22 -11.97
C ASN A 181 7.34 1.71 -10.94
N MET A 182 6.99 1.73 -9.64
CA MET A 182 7.90 2.18 -8.61
C MET A 182 9.08 1.22 -8.47
N HIS A 183 10.29 1.75 -8.61
CA HIS A 183 11.52 1.00 -8.39
C HIS A 183 11.76 0.74 -6.91
N VAL A 184 12.03 -0.53 -6.60
CA VAL A 184 12.37 -1.01 -5.25
C VAL A 184 13.80 -1.52 -5.29
N PRO A 185 14.69 -1.09 -4.38
CA PRO A 185 16.05 -1.61 -4.32
C PRO A 185 16.02 -3.10 -3.96
N SER A 186 16.79 -3.93 -4.64
CA SER A 186 16.98 -5.32 -4.25
C SER A 186 18.20 -5.43 -3.35
N LEU A 187 17.97 -5.56 -2.06
CA LEU A 187 19.02 -5.86 -1.09
C LEU A 187 19.20 -7.39 -0.96
N SER A 188 20.28 -7.80 -0.29
CA SER A 188 20.59 -9.23 -0.15
C SER A 188 19.43 -10.01 0.48
N GLU A 189 19.24 -11.24 0.07
CA GLU A 189 18.22 -12.14 0.65
C GLU A 189 18.34 -12.24 2.17
N LYS A 190 19.57 -12.31 2.67
CA LYS A 190 19.85 -12.30 4.11
C LYS A 190 19.23 -11.08 4.80
N PHE A 191 19.38 -9.88 4.23
CA PHE A 191 18.81 -8.66 4.80
C PHE A 191 17.29 -8.69 4.75
N GLN A 192 16.70 -9.16 3.65
CA GLN A 192 15.25 -9.28 3.51
C GLN A 192 14.67 -10.24 4.55
N LEU A 193 15.34 -11.37 4.82
CA LEU A 193 14.96 -12.31 5.88
C LEU A 193 15.13 -11.71 7.30
N GLU A 194 16.14 -10.88 7.54
CA GLU A 194 16.28 -10.18 8.81
C GLU A 194 15.08 -9.24 9.06
N VAL A 195 14.60 -8.53 8.03
CA VAL A 195 13.40 -7.67 8.14
C VAL A 195 12.16 -8.52 8.45
N GLU A 196 11.98 -9.64 7.78
CA GLU A 196 10.87 -10.58 8.07
C GLU A 196 10.91 -11.08 9.50
N ASN A 197 12.08 -11.53 9.98
CA ASN A 197 12.25 -12.03 11.35
C ASN A 197 11.94 -10.95 12.40
N LEU A 198 12.32 -9.70 12.15
CA LEU A 198 11.99 -8.57 13.01
C LEU A 198 10.47 -8.33 13.07
N TYR A 199 9.78 -8.44 11.92
CA TYR A 199 8.32 -8.33 11.88
C TYR A 199 7.67 -9.46 12.70
N ILE A 200 8.06 -10.71 12.47
CA ILE A 200 7.52 -11.87 13.20
C ILE A 200 7.72 -11.71 14.70
N ALA A 201 8.93 -11.36 15.14
CA ALA A 201 9.23 -11.13 16.55
C ALA A 201 8.38 -9.98 17.15
N SER A 202 8.12 -8.92 16.38
CA SER A 202 7.27 -7.81 16.84
C SER A 202 5.82 -8.25 17.09
N VAL A 203 5.27 -9.10 16.20
CA VAL A 203 3.92 -9.65 16.33
C VAL A 203 3.82 -10.57 17.54
N GLU A 204 4.82 -11.44 17.76
CA GLU A 204 4.87 -12.33 18.92
C GLU A 204 4.95 -11.54 20.23
N ASN A 205 5.83 -10.54 20.31
CA ASN A 205 5.96 -9.69 21.49
C ASN A 205 4.68 -8.93 21.80
N LYS A 206 3.96 -8.46 20.76
CA LYS A 206 2.67 -7.80 20.95
C LYS A 206 1.64 -8.74 21.59
N LYS A 207 1.51 -9.98 21.08
CA LYS A 207 0.61 -10.99 21.65
C LYS A 207 0.93 -11.27 23.11
N LEU A 208 2.22 -11.46 23.44
CA LEU A 208 2.66 -11.68 24.82
C LEU A 208 2.37 -10.49 25.76
N ALA A 209 2.32 -9.28 25.24
CA ALA A 209 1.97 -8.09 26.02
C ALA A 209 0.46 -7.98 26.27
N GLU A 210 -0.37 -8.44 25.33
CA GLU A 210 -1.84 -8.44 25.44
C GLU A 210 -2.37 -9.56 26.37
N GLU A 211 -1.60 -10.63 26.57
CA GLU A 211 -1.94 -11.75 27.48
C GLU A 211 -1.61 -11.48 28.96
N LYS A 212 -0.96 -10.36 29.29
CA LYS A 212 -0.60 -9.95 30.65
C LYS A 212 -1.54 -8.90 31.22
#